data_a1baa7c0b7246c1c55f4b50ebc95ba91
#
_entry.id   a1baa7c0b7246c1c55f4b50ebc95ba91
#
_cell.length_a   1.000
_cell.length_b   1.000
_cell.length_c   1.000
_cell.angle_alpha   90.00
_cell.angle_beta   90.00
_cell.angle_gamma   90.00
#
_symmetry.space_group_name_H-M   'P 1'
#
loop_
_entity.id
_entity.type
_entity.pdbx_description
1 polymer ?
#
loop_
_entity_poly.entity_id
_entity_poly.type
_entity_poly.pdbx_seq_one_letter_code
_entity_poly.pdbx_strand_id
1 'polypeptide(L)'
;MNEARKESSYLKEGGLEVKGPIISIDVSKGSSHIKCFIEKNKAFGKVHKINHDVGGFHFLLDCIKRLEEKTNEEVHVVYEATGVYTKPLIRFLNKKGIKHYMINLLQAAKMRKTDIHSKKTDKNDPNSIASVYYDKELYEYVDEETIYHSLRVMNRNYEDQLDHLRKFKVTFQNILNIVFPGYGELFKDPCCDIALAILKKYPHPDMMKNKKPETVAKYLEKHSNHHSSACSKWARKVIESANKTYPGCDKEDIEVAELLRIIKELETCMESCNNQLNEMIRLAEELPNYFLILSIDGIGPNLACRILAEIGDIHRFDKVKQLISYAGVDPYINQSGDVDGLHLSISKKGNKRLRCLLYLAVTCNLRLKKESDPIQKFYQKKKQQSVPLKPKAARIACTNKLLRIIYGMCKNGCLYLN
;
A
#
# COMPACT_ATOMS: atom_id res chain seq x y z
N MET A 1 -33.13 -9.68 -8.43
CA MET A 1 -31.99 -9.83 -9.36
C MET A 1 -30.91 -10.74 -8.76
N ASN A 2 -31.28 -11.93 -8.29
CA ASN A 2 -30.37 -12.87 -7.56
C ASN A 2 -30.47 -14.32 -8.06
N GLU A 3 -30.95 -14.56 -9.26
CA GLU A 3 -31.08 -15.93 -9.81
C GLU A 3 -30.12 -16.25 -10.96
N ALA A 4 -29.45 -15.26 -11.56
CA ALA A 4 -28.53 -15.51 -12.70
C ALA A 4 -27.10 -15.96 -12.31
N ARG A 5 -26.80 -16.20 -11.01
CA ARG A 5 -25.49 -16.64 -10.54
C ARG A 5 -25.39 -18.13 -10.17
N LYS A 6 -26.42 -18.94 -10.40
CA LYS A 6 -26.46 -20.34 -9.97
C LYS A 6 -26.34 -21.40 -11.06
N GLU A 7 -26.22 -21.04 -12.33
CA GLU A 7 -26.23 -22.05 -13.42
C GLU A 7 -24.85 -22.35 -14.06
N SER A 8 -23.74 -21.92 -13.48
CA SER A 8 -22.40 -22.25 -14.03
C SER A 8 -21.61 -23.29 -13.21
N SER A 9 -22.26 -24.18 -12.46
CA SER A 9 -21.53 -25.12 -11.60
C SER A 9 -21.84 -26.59 -11.79
N TYR A 10 -22.29 -27.02 -12.95
CA TYR A 10 -22.42 -28.46 -13.23
C TYR A 10 -21.95 -28.74 -14.67
N LEU A 11 -20.74 -29.28 -14.79
CA LEU A 11 -20.31 -30.39 -15.66
C LEU A 11 -18.79 -30.53 -15.52
N LYS A 12 -18.37 -31.28 -14.48
CA LYS A 12 -17.03 -31.87 -14.43
C LYS A 12 -17.13 -33.28 -14.96
N GLU A 13 -16.89 -33.42 -16.25
CA GLU A 13 -16.36 -34.66 -16.80
C GLU A 13 -15.06 -34.32 -17.56
N GLY A 14 -14.03 -35.14 -17.35
CA GLY A 14 -12.63 -34.87 -17.67
C GLY A 14 -12.31 -34.67 -19.14
N GLY A 15 -12.65 -33.51 -19.68
CA GLY A 15 -12.15 -32.97 -20.96
C GLY A 15 -11.46 -31.62 -20.66
N LEU A 16 -10.25 -31.44 -21.18
CA LEU A 16 -9.59 -30.13 -21.21
C LEU A 16 -10.55 -29.18 -21.93
N GLU A 17 -11.11 -28.20 -21.20
CA GLU A 17 -11.94 -27.15 -21.78
C GLU A 17 -11.10 -26.42 -22.83
N VAL A 18 -11.46 -26.55 -24.09
CA VAL A 18 -10.75 -25.92 -25.20
C VAL A 18 -11.02 -24.42 -25.07
N LYS A 19 -10.03 -23.68 -24.64
CA LYS A 19 -10.12 -22.23 -24.52
C LYS A 19 -10.19 -21.60 -25.88
N GLY A 20 -11.20 -20.77 -26.11
CA GLY A 20 -11.52 -20.10 -27.35
C GLY A 20 -10.51 -19.05 -27.82
N PRO A 21 -10.88 -18.25 -28.85
CA PRO A 21 -10.01 -17.26 -29.45
C PRO A 21 -9.67 -16.11 -28.52
N ILE A 22 -8.44 -15.58 -28.63
CA ILE A 22 -7.97 -14.46 -27.84
C ILE A 22 -7.25 -13.40 -28.64
N ILE A 23 -7.22 -12.18 -28.10
CA ILE A 23 -6.20 -11.17 -28.43
C ILE A 23 -5.28 -11.01 -27.24
N SER A 24 -4.00 -11.36 -27.42
CA SER A 24 -2.97 -11.10 -26.43
C SER A 24 -2.36 -9.73 -26.64
N ILE A 25 -2.15 -8.99 -25.53
CA ILE A 25 -1.66 -7.61 -25.55
C ILE A 25 -0.46 -7.47 -24.62
N ASP A 26 0.67 -7.07 -25.20
CA ASP A 26 1.81 -6.57 -24.46
C ASP A 26 1.71 -5.04 -24.30
N VAL A 27 1.50 -4.58 -23.07
CA VAL A 27 1.21 -3.18 -22.77
C VAL A 27 2.48 -2.42 -22.42
N SER A 28 2.74 -1.34 -23.16
CA SER A 28 3.86 -0.42 -22.92
C SER A 28 3.37 1.02 -22.69
N LYS A 29 4.30 1.94 -22.42
CA LYS A 29 3.98 3.37 -22.23
C LYS A 29 3.42 3.97 -23.53
N GLY A 30 2.14 4.33 -23.53
CA GLY A 30 1.46 5.00 -24.64
C GLY A 30 1.16 4.15 -25.86
N SER A 31 1.56 2.87 -25.88
CA SER A 31 1.29 1.95 -27.00
C SER A 31 1.30 0.50 -26.51
N SER A 32 0.75 -0.41 -27.34
CA SER A 32 0.75 -1.86 -27.06
C SER A 32 1.02 -2.65 -28.33
N HIS A 33 1.59 -3.84 -28.19
CA HIS A 33 1.66 -4.83 -29.25
C HIS A 33 0.55 -5.86 -29.06
N ILE A 34 -0.28 -6.05 -30.09
CA ILE A 34 -1.41 -6.98 -30.08
C ILE A 34 -1.19 -8.10 -31.07
N LYS A 35 -1.66 -9.29 -30.71
CA LYS A 35 -1.65 -10.47 -31.58
C LYS A 35 -2.90 -11.30 -31.36
N CYS A 36 -3.54 -11.70 -32.46
CA CYS A 36 -4.74 -12.53 -32.44
C CYS A 36 -4.38 -14.02 -32.49
N PHE A 37 -5.14 -14.85 -31.79
CA PHE A 37 -5.01 -16.31 -31.80
C PHE A 37 -6.41 -16.93 -31.90
N ILE A 38 -6.57 -17.89 -32.80
CA ILE A 38 -7.80 -18.69 -32.94
C ILE A 38 -7.85 -19.73 -31.82
N GLU A 39 -6.72 -20.39 -31.57
CA GLU A 39 -6.54 -21.41 -30.56
C GLU A 39 -5.06 -21.46 -30.14
N LYS A 40 -4.71 -22.31 -29.16
CA LYS A 40 -3.33 -22.47 -28.69
C LYS A 40 -2.37 -22.71 -29.86
N ASN A 41 -1.31 -21.92 -29.95
CA ASN A 41 -0.27 -21.97 -30.99
C ASN A 41 -0.75 -21.66 -32.44
N LYS A 42 -1.99 -21.25 -32.64
CA LYS A 42 -2.51 -20.90 -33.96
C LYS A 42 -2.84 -19.41 -34.06
N ALA A 43 -1.85 -18.64 -34.47
CA ALA A 43 -1.97 -17.20 -34.63
C ALA A 43 -2.83 -16.84 -35.85
N PHE A 44 -3.58 -15.75 -35.74
CA PHE A 44 -4.36 -15.14 -36.83
C PHE A 44 -3.78 -13.75 -37.16
N GLY A 45 -3.12 -13.65 -38.28
CA GLY A 45 -2.49 -12.41 -38.75
C GLY A 45 -1.12 -12.13 -38.09
N LYS A 46 -0.67 -10.89 -38.26
CA LYS A 46 0.63 -10.39 -37.78
C LYS A 46 0.48 -9.69 -36.42
N VAL A 47 1.60 -9.43 -35.76
CA VAL A 47 1.65 -8.53 -34.62
C VAL A 47 1.42 -7.10 -35.09
N HIS A 48 0.51 -6.37 -34.45
CA HIS A 48 0.23 -4.98 -34.73
C HIS A 48 0.60 -4.13 -33.51
N LYS A 49 1.16 -2.96 -33.78
CA LYS A 49 1.34 -1.94 -32.74
C LYS A 49 0.15 -1.00 -32.76
N ILE A 50 -0.47 -0.77 -31.61
CA ILE A 50 -1.56 0.20 -31.43
C ILE A 50 -1.13 1.27 -30.42
N ASN A 51 -1.58 2.49 -30.62
CA ASN A 51 -1.43 3.56 -29.65
C ASN A 51 -2.56 3.54 -28.62
N HIS A 52 -2.33 4.09 -27.45
CA HIS A 52 -3.37 4.23 -26.42
C HIS A 52 -4.22 5.49 -26.67
N ASP A 53 -4.76 5.59 -27.86
CA ASP A 53 -5.65 6.64 -28.34
C ASP A 53 -6.95 6.07 -28.91
N VAL A 54 -7.85 6.94 -29.34
CA VAL A 54 -9.15 6.54 -29.90
C VAL A 54 -8.98 5.64 -31.12
N GLY A 55 -8.04 5.98 -32.02
CA GLY A 55 -7.78 5.22 -33.24
C GLY A 55 -7.25 3.83 -32.95
N GLY A 56 -6.26 3.71 -32.05
CA GLY A 56 -5.68 2.43 -31.67
C GLY A 56 -6.67 1.50 -30.97
N PHE A 57 -7.55 2.03 -30.11
CA PHE A 57 -8.59 1.22 -29.47
C PHE A 57 -9.74 0.86 -30.42
N HIS A 58 -10.07 1.69 -31.40
CA HIS A 58 -11.00 1.30 -32.46
C HIS A 58 -10.41 0.17 -33.32
N PHE A 59 -9.12 0.26 -33.66
CA PHE A 59 -8.45 -0.83 -34.37
C PHE A 59 -8.46 -2.15 -33.57
N LEU A 60 -8.27 -2.09 -32.26
CA LEU A 60 -8.41 -3.27 -31.39
C LEU A 60 -9.81 -3.86 -31.46
N LEU A 61 -10.86 -3.02 -31.43
CA LEU A 61 -12.25 -3.47 -31.57
C LEU A 61 -12.51 -4.13 -32.93
N ASP A 62 -11.96 -3.59 -34.00
CA ASP A 62 -12.07 -4.19 -35.35
C ASP A 62 -11.34 -5.54 -35.40
N CYS A 63 -10.21 -5.69 -34.72
CA CYS A 63 -9.51 -6.98 -34.61
C CYS A 63 -10.36 -8.02 -33.85
N ILE A 64 -11.04 -7.60 -32.76
CA ILE A 64 -11.96 -8.47 -32.01
C ILE A 64 -13.08 -8.95 -32.93
N LYS A 65 -13.80 -8.05 -33.59
CA LYS A 65 -14.92 -8.38 -34.47
C LYS A 65 -14.50 -9.34 -35.59
N ARG A 66 -13.38 -9.06 -36.29
CA ARG A 66 -12.86 -9.94 -37.33
C ARG A 66 -12.53 -11.35 -36.84
N LEU A 67 -12.04 -11.45 -35.61
CA LEU A 67 -11.70 -12.74 -35.03
C LEU A 67 -12.98 -13.49 -34.60
N GLU A 68 -14.00 -12.80 -34.07
CA GLU A 68 -15.31 -13.34 -33.74
C GLU A 68 -16.03 -13.84 -35.01
N GLU A 69 -16.04 -13.04 -36.09
CA GLU A 69 -16.60 -13.46 -37.40
C GLU A 69 -15.90 -14.69 -37.97
N LYS A 70 -14.57 -14.80 -37.75
CA LYS A 70 -13.78 -15.95 -38.26
C LYS A 70 -14.01 -17.23 -37.47
N THR A 71 -14.22 -17.12 -36.15
CA THR A 71 -14.30 -18.29 -35.25
C THR A 71 -15.73 -18.62 -34.84
N ASN A 72 -16.65 -17.67 -35.00
CA ASN A 72 -18.01 -17.72 -34.48
C ASN A 72 -18.08 -17.96 -32.98
N GLU A 73 -17.05 -17.45 -32.24
CA GLU A 73 -16.91 -17.56 -30.79
C GLU A 73 -16.58 -16.19 -30.17
N GLU A 74 -16.93 -16.00 -28.90
CA GLU A 74 -16.58 -14.78 -28.14
C GLU A 74 -15.05 -14.66 -27.96
N VAL A 75 -14.50 -13.50 -28.32
CA VAL A 75 -13.06 -13.23 -28.20
C VAL A 75 -12.72 -12.63 -26.86
N HIS A 76 -11.78 -13.24 -26.15
CA HIS A 76 -11.24 -12.70 -24.89
C HIS A 76 -9.98 -11.88 -25.12
N VAL A 77 -9.79 -10.86 -24.30
CA VAL A 77 -8.56 -10.05 -24.32
C VAL A 77 -7.67 -10.42 -23.12
N VAL A 78 -6.39 -10.70 -23.38
CA VAL A 78 -5.44 -11.12 -22.34
C VAL A 78 -4.23 -10.20 -22.37
N TYR A 79 -3.82 -9.66 -21.23
CA TYR A 79 -2.70 -8.73 -21.14
C TYR A 79 -1.91 -8.88 -19.85
N GLU A 80 -0.65 -8.42 -19.89
CA GLU A 80 0.23 -8.38 -18.70
C GLU A 80 0.00 -7.09 -17.89
N ALA A 81 0.01 -7.21 -16.56
CA ALA A 81 -0.12 -6.07 -15.64
C ALA A 81 1.13 -5.16 -15.70
N THR A 82 1.03 -4.03 -16.42
CA THR A 82 2.14 -3.07 -16.60
C THR A 82 1.85 -1.75 -15.85
N GLY A 83 1.35 -1.86 -14.64
CA GLY A 83 1.09 -0.72 -13.75
C GLY A 83 0.07 0.27 -14.32
N VAL A 84 0.42 1.55 -14.33
CA VAL A 84 -0.51 2.61 -14.78
C VAL A 84 -0.82 2.60 -16.27
N TYR A 85 0.02 1.98 -17.07
CA TYR A 85 -0.14 1.97 -18.53
C TYR A 85 -1.28 1.07 -19.02
N THR A 86 -1.71 0.08 -18.22
CA THR A 86 -2.88 -0.77 -18.52
C THR A 86 -4.22 -0.06 -18.28
N LYS A 87 -4.25 1.03 -17.51
CA LYS A 87 -5.50 1.69 -17.13
C LYS A 87 -6.38 2.17 -18.30
N PRO A 88 -5.84 2.81 -19.36
CA PRO A 88 -6.64 3.18 -20.53
C PRO A 88 -7.26 1.97 -21.24
N LEU A 89 -6.51 0.88 -21.35
CA LEU A 89 -6.98 -0.37 -21.96
C LEU A 89 -8.12 -0.98 -21.12
N ILE A 90 -7.94 -1.15 -19.82
CA ILE A 90 -8.95 -1.69 -18.89
C ILE A 90 -10.24 -0.86 -18.99
N ARG A 91 -10.12 0.47 -18.92
CA ARG A 91 -11.28 1.36 -19.03
C ARG A 91 -12.02 1.19 -20.36
N PHE A 92 -11.29 1.01 -21.47
CA PHE A 92 -11.88 0.77 -22.78
C PHE A 92 -12.63 -0.57 -22.83
N LEU A 93 -11.97 -1.65 -22.39
CA LEU A 93 -12.56 -3.00 -22.38
C LEU A 93 -13.82 -3.06 -21.51
N ASN A 94 -13.76 -2.52 -20.29
CA ASN A 94 -14.91 -2.45 -19.38
C ASN A 94 -16.09 -1.66 -20.00
N LYS A 95 -15.82 -0.50 -20.63
CA LYS A 95 -16.86 0.30 -21.29
C LYS A 95 -17.51 -0.42 -22.47
N LYS A 96 -16.80 -1.34 -23.12
CA LYS A 96 -17.30 -2.12 -24.25
C LYS A 96 -17.88 -3.47 -23.82
N GLY A 97 -17.81 -3.83 -22.54
CA GLY A 97 -18.28 -5.13 -22.04
C GLY A 97 -17.46 -6.31 -22.54
N ILE A 98 -16.20 -6.09 -22.92
CA ILE A 98 -15.31 -7.12 -23.45
C ILE A 98 -14.69 -7.90 -22.31
N LYS A 99 -14.84 -9.22 -22.29
CA LYS A 99 -14.19 -10.09 -21.29
C LYS A 99 -12.69 -10.04 -21.42
N HIS A 100 -12.02 -9.82 -20.31
CA HIS A 100 -10.56 -9.72 -20.32
C HIS A 100 -9.89 -10.30 -19.07
N TYR A 101 -8.64 -10.72 -19.25
CA TYR A 101 -7.85 -11.42 -18.24
C TYR A 101 -6.50 -10.71 -18.05
N MET A 102 -6.17 -10.41 -16.79
CA MET A 102 -4.91 -9.78 -16.46
C MET A 102 -3.93 -10.79 -15.88
N ILE A 103 -2.78 -10.94 -16.53
CA ILE A 103 -1.69 -11.84 -16.12
C ILE A 103 -0.73 -11.10 -15.19
N ASN A 104 -0.35 -11.75 -14.10
CA ASN A 104 0.67 -11.23 -13.19
C ASN A 104 2.08 -11.39 -13.81
N LEU A 105 2.90 -10.33 -13.70
CA LEU A 105 4.31 -10.30 -14.14
C LEU A 105 5.13 -11.54 -13.70
N LEU A 106 4.88 -12.07 -12.50
CA LEU A 106 5.56 -13.27 -12.01
C LEU A 106 5.14 -14.55 -12.74
N GLN A 107 3.90 -14.62 -13.21
CA GLN A 107 3.40 -15.75 -13.99
C GLN A 107 4.00 -15.72 -15.40
N ALA A 108 3.98 -14.56 -16.05
CA ALA A 108 4.59 -14.35 -17.36
C ALA A 108 6.11 -14.60 -17.32
N ALA A 109 6.82 -14.13 -16.31
CA ALA A 109 8.28 -14.35 -16.16
C ALA A 109 8.66 -15.82 -15.94
N LYS A 110 7.80 -16.63 -15.27
CA LYS A 110 8.05 -18.06 -15.09
C LYS A 110 7.95 -18.83 -16.42
N MET A 111 6.97 -18.48 -17.27
CA MET A 111 6.80 -19.12 -18.57
C MET A 111 7.95 -18.77 -19.53
N ARG A 112 8.43 -17.52 -19.52
CA ARG A 112 9.62 -17.10 -20.32
C ARG A 112 10.89 -17.88 -19.96
N LYS A 113 11.03 -18.32 -18.70
CA LYS A 113 12.20 -19.12 -18.25
C LYS A 113 12.16 -20.59 -18.64
N THR A 114 10.98 -21.12 -18.95
CA THR A 114 10.82 -22.51 -19.43
C THR A 114 11.06 -22.62 -20.93
N ASP A 115 11.08 -21.51 -21.65
CA ASP A 115 11.31 -21.48 -23.09
C ASP A 115 12.78 -21.17 -23.39
N ILE A 116 13.60 -22.21 -23.54
CA ILE A 116 15.07 -22.16 -23.64
C ILE A 116 15.58 -21.36 -24.86
N HIS A 117 14.71 -21.04 -25.84
CA HIS A 117 15.08 -20.38 -27.08
C HIS A 117 14.43 -18.99 -27.30
N SER A 118 13.69 -18.43 -26.36
CA SER A 118 13.04 -17.13 -26.57
C SER A 118 14.02 -15.96 -26.36
N LYS A 119 14.46 -15.36 -27.46
CA LYS A 119 15.07 -14.02 -27.39
C LYS A 119 14.01 -13.03 -26.96
N LYS A 120 14.30 -12.27 -25.90
CA LYS A 120 13.43 -11.18 -25.40
C LYS A 120 13.35 -10.08 -26.45
N THR A 121 12.29 -10.08 -27.24
CA THR A 121 11.96 -8.99 -28.17
C THR A 121 10.48 -8.63 -27.96
N ASP A 122 10.14 -7.35 -28.02
CA ASP A 122 8.77 -6.83 -27.86
C ASP A 122 7.75 -7.53 -28.79
N LYS A 123 8.22 -8.15 -29.88
CA LYS A 123 7.39 -8.94 -30.81
C LYS A 123 7.03 -10.34 -30.30
N ASN A 124 7.77 -10.87 -29.31
CA ASN A 124 7.56 -12.23 -28.77
C ASN A 124 6.72 -12.24 -27.48
N ASP A 125 6.59 -11.09 -26.81
CA ASP A 125 5.85 -11.01 -25.56
C ASP A 125 4.34 -11.33 -25.67
N PRO A 126 3.61 -10.95 -26.76
CA PRO A 126 2.23 -11.40 -26.96
C PRO A 126 2.06 -12.93 -27.05
N ASN A 127 3.06 -13.66 -27.60
CA ASN A 127 3.01 -15.12 -27.65
C ASN A 127 3.11 -15.75 -26.25
N SER A 128 4.01 -15.22 -25.43
CA SER A 128 4.17 -15.68 -24.04
C SER A 128 2.93 -15.42 -23.20
N ILE A 129 2.26 -14.28 -23.41
CA ILE A 129 0.98 -13.93 -22.77
C ILE A 129 -0.12 -14.93 -23.20
N ALA A 130 -0.22 -15.23 -24.50
CA ALA A 130 -1.17 -16.20 -25.01
C ALA A 130 -0.95 -17.60 -24.41
N SER A 131 0.31 -18.06 -24.34
CA SER A 131 0.65 -19.35 -23.72
C SER A 131 0.20 -19.44 -22.26
N VAL A 132 0.37 -18.37 -21.46
CA VAL A 132 -0.11 -18.35 -20.09
C VAL A 132 -1.63 -18.52 -20.01
N TYR A 133 -2.38 -17.87 -20.90
CA TYR A 133 -3.83 -18.01 -20.95
C TYR A 133 -4.24 -19.46 -21.25
N TYR A 134 -3.68 -20.06 -22.28
CA TYR A 134 -4.06 -21.41 -22.68
C TYR A 134 -3.60 -22.50 -21.70
N ASP A 135 -2.46 -22.29 -21.01
CA ASP A 135 -1.86 -23.30 -20.12
C ASP A 135 -2.28 -23.21 -18.65
N LYS A 136 -2.94 -22.12 -18.26
CA LYS A 136 -3.33 -21.89 -16.87
C LYS A 136 -4.77 -21.49 -16.74
N GLU A 137 -5.38 -21.90 -15.64
CA GLU A 137 -6.65 -21.37 -15.20
C GLU A 137 -6.46 -19.90 -14.78
N LEU A 138 -7.16 -18.98 -15.44
CA LEU A 138 -7.17 -17.56 -15.17
C LEU A 138 -8.58 -17.13 -14.79
N TYR A 139 -8.67 -16.15 -13.92
CA TYR A 139 -9.94 -15.52 -13.56
C TYR A 139 -10.16 -14.27 -14.40
N GLU A 140 -11.40 -14.08 -14.85
CA GLU A 140 -11.81 -12.86 -15.52
C GLU A 140 -11.51 -11.64 -14.62
N TYR A 141 -11.03 -10.56 -15.24
CA TYR A 141 -10.78 -9.32 -14.51
C TYR A 141 -12.11 -8.68 -14.13
N VAL A 142 -12.33 -8.55 -12.84
CA VAL A 142 -13.45 -7.80 -12.28
C VAL A 142 -12.92 -6.48 -11.77
N ASP A 143 -13.52 -5.37 -12.20
CA ASP A 143 -13.13 -4.04 -11.72
C ASP A 143 -13.46 -3.93 -10.22
N GLU A 144 -12.52 -3.36 -9.48
CA GLU A 144 -12.74 -3.12 -8.06
C GLU A 144 -13.78 -2.02 -7.89
N GLU A 145 -14.67 -2.16 -6.91
CA GLU A 145 -15.61 -1.08 -6.58
C GLU A 145 -14.87 0.25 -6.45
N THR A 146 -15.43 1.30 -7.04
CA THR A 146 -14.78 2.62 -7.16
C THR A 146 -14.28 3.15 -5.83
N ILE A 147 -15.02 2.89 -4.74
CA ILE A 147 -14.68 3.35 -3.38
C ILE A 147 -13.39 2.71 -2.86
N TYR A 148 -13.22 1.38 -2.99
CA TYR A 148 -11.99 0.69 -2.57
C TYR A 148 -10.79 1.10 -3.43
N HIS A 149 -11.02 1.31 -4.73
CA HIS A 149 -9.99 1.81 -5.64
C HIS A 149 -9.54 3.22 -5.22
N SER A 150 -10.48 4.11 -4.94
CA SER A 150 -10.22 5.48 -4.48
C SER A 150 -9.43 5.48 -3.17
N LEU A 151 -9.86 4.72 -2.17
CA LEU A 151 -9.14 4.56 -0.91
C LEU A 151 -7.71 4.06 -1.12
N ARG A 152 -7.50 3.09 -2.02
CA ARG A 152 -6.16 2.57 -2.30
C ARG A 152 -5.25 3.60 -2.96
N VAL A 153 -5.78 4.39 -3.90
CA VAL A 153 -5.01 5.47 -4.53
C VAL A 153 -4.64 6.53 -3.49
N MET A 154 -5.60 6.94 -2.66
CA MET A 154 -5.37 7.92 -1.60
C MET A 154 -4.35 7.41 -0.57
N ASN A 155 -4.44 6.14 -0.14
CA ASN A 155 -3.47 5.57 0.81
C ASN A 155 -2.05 5.56 0.25
N ARG A 156 -1.87 5.25 -1.02
CA ARG A 156 -0.55 5.25 -1.66
C ARG A 156 0.04 6.64 -1.76
N ASN A 157 -0.76 7.64 -2.16
CA ASN A 157 -0.35 9.03 -2.16
C ASN A 157 -0.01 9.53 -0.75
N TYR A 158 -0.80 9.13 0.25
CA TYR A 158 -0.53 9.45 1.66
C TYR A 158 0.81 8.86 2.14
N GLU A 159 1.14 7.62 1.76
CA GLU A 159 2.44 7.02 2.08
C GLU A 159 3.61 7.78 1.43
N ASP A 160 3.46 8.22 0.18
CA ASP A 160 4.46 9.01 -0.51
C ASP A 160 4.64 10.39 0.18
N GLN A 161 3.55 11.01 0.64
CA GLN A 161 3.62 12.25 1.45
C GLN A 161 4.30 12.01 2.80
N LEU A 162 4.03 10.89 3.48
CA LEU A 162 4.73 10.54 4.72
C LEU A 162 6.24 10.34 4.51
N ASP A 163 6.65 9.82 3.36
CA ASP A 163 8.08 9.68 3.01
C ASP A 163 8.73 11.06 2.75
N HIS A 164 8.02 11.99 2.11
CA HIS A 164 8.47 13.38 1.99
C HIS A 164 8.57 14.05 3.36
N LEU A 165 7.56 13.91 4.21
CA LEU A 165 7.58 14.45 5.58
C LEU A 165 8.79 13.94 6.38
N ARG A 166 9.15 12.65 6.27
CA ARG A 166 10.34 12.11 6.91
C ARG A 166 11.63 12.78 6.43
N LYS A 167 11.75 13.05 5.12
CA LYS A 167 12.89 13.77 4.56
C LYS A 167 12.96 15.19 5.09
N PHE A 168 11.85 15.92 5.12
CA PHE A 168 11.79 17.26 5.71
C PHE A 168 12.19 17.25 7.19
N LYS A 169 11.72 16.29 7.99
CA LYS A 169 12.13 16.16 9.39
C LYS A 169 13.64 15.95 9.56
N VAL A 170 14.27 15.18 8.66
CA VAL A 170 15.74 14.99 8.68
C VAL A 170 16.45 16.30 8.33
N THR A 171 16.03 17.00 7.27
CA THR A 171 16.60 18.29 6.86
C THR A 171 16.43 19.34 7.96
N PHE A 172 15.23 19.42 8.55
CA PHE A 172 14.95 20.29 9.70
C PHE A 172 15.91 20.00 10.88
N GLN A 173 16.09 18.74 11.24
CA GLN A 173 16.99 18.36 12.35
C GLN A 173 18.43 18.75 12.06
N ASN A 174 18.90 18.59 10.81
CA ASN A 174 20.26 18.94 10.43
C ASN A 174 20.51 20.44 10.56
N ILE A 175 19.62 21.29 10.02
CA ILE A 175 19.80 22.74 10.11
C ILE A 175 19.57 23.27 11.53
N LEU A 176 18.63 22.67 12.25
CA LEU A 176 18.37 23.00 13.67
C LEU A 176 19.62 22.77 14.52
N ASN A 177 20.37 21.69 14.27
CA ASN A 177 21.61 21.40 15.00
C ASN A 177 22.74 22.42 14.71
N ILE A 178 22.69 23.14 13.58
CA ILE A 178 23.61 24.24 13.29
C ILE A 178 23.15 25.50 14.00
N VAL A 179 21.87 25.87 13.82
CA VAL A 179 21.32 27.16 14.29
C VAL A 179 21.11 27.15 15.81
N PHE A 180 20.55 26.04 16.36
CA PHE A 180 20.25 25.94 17.79
C PHE A 180 20.59 24.52 18.31
N PRO A 181 21.87 24.21 18.49
CA PRO A 181 22.31 22.91 19.01
C PRO A 181 21.64 22.56 20.35
N GLY A 182 21.23 21.30 20.51
CA GLY A 182 20.56 20.82 21.72
C GLY A 182 19.07 21.18 21.86
N TYR A 183 18.52 22.05 21.00
CA TYR A 183 17.10 22.40 21.06
C TYR A 183 16.19 21.17 20.83
N GLY A 184 16.53 20.31 19.88
CA GLY A 184 15.75 19.13 19.55
C GLY A 184 15.63 18.14 20.71
N GLU A 185 16.59 18.08 21.60
CA GLU A 185 16.63 17.19 22.77
C GLU A 185 15.66 17.63 23.89
N LEU A 186 15.20 18.88 23.85
CA LEU A 186 14.24 19.42 24.83
C LEU A 186 12.86 18.77 24.66
N PHE A 187 12.51 18.29 23.48
CA PHE A 187 11.19 17.80 23.10
C PHE A 187 11.23 16.33 22.71
N LYS A 188 10.15 15.61 22.99
CA LYS A 188 10.00 14.24 22.50
C LYS A 188 9.87 14.18 20.97
N ASP A 189 9.21 15.15 20.38
CA ASP A 189 9.17 15.43 18.94
C ASP A 189 9.47 16.91 18.71
N PRO A 190 10.63 17.27 18.14
CA PRO A 190 10.98 18.66 17.85
C PRO A 190 10.08 19.34 16.81
N CYS A 191 9.24 18.58 16.15
CA CYS A 191 8.25 19.07 15.19
C CYS A 191 6.86 19.27 15.82
N CYS A 192 6.71 19.22 17.14
CA CYS A 192 5.43 19.52 17.80
C CYS A 192 5.12 21.02 17.76
N ASP A 193 3.83 21.38 17.88
CA ASP A 193 3.32 22.76 17.76
C ASP A 193 4.10 23.75 18.61
N ILE A 194 4.35 23.43 19.89
CA ILE A 194 5.02 24.33 20.82
C ILE A 194 6.49 24.54 20.44
N ALA A 195 7.15 23.49 19.96
CA ALA A 195 8.54 23.60 19.53
C ALA A 195 8.66 24.45 18.26
N LEU A 196 7.79 24.22 17.27
CA LEU A 196 7.78 25.02 16.03
C LEU A 196 7.35 26.47 16.30
N ALA A 197 6.38 26.72 17.20
CA ALA A 197 5.97 28.06 17.57
C ALA A 197 7.13 28.87 18.19
N ILE A 198 7.95 28.24 19.03
CA ILE A 198 9.14 28.89 19.59
C ILE A 198 10.12 29.25 18.49
N LEU A 199 10.48 28.30 17.62
CA LEU A 199 11.46 28.51 16.56
C LEU A 199 11.01 29.56 15.52
N LYS A 200 9.71 29.63 15.21
CA LYS A 200 9.18 30.68 14.33
C LYS A 200 9.41 32.09 14.86
N LYS A 201 9.39 32.28 16.18
CA LYS A 201 9.58 33.58 16.81
C LYS A 201 11.02 33.83 17.21
N TYR A 202 11.69 32.80 17.66
CA TYR A 202 13.05 32.83 18.20
C TYR A 202 13.89 31.69 17.61
N PRO A 203 14.24 31.76 16.32
CA PRO A 203 14.95 30.67 15.64
C PRO A 203 16.38 30.47 16.13
N HIS A 204 17.01 31.51 16.71
CA HIS A 204 18.40 31.49 17.15
C HIS A 204 18.50 31.68 18.66
N PRO A 205 19.44 31.02 19.39
CA PRO A 205 19.57 31.15 20.84
C PRO A 205 19.81 32.60 21.32
N ASP A 206 20.57 33.39 20.60
CA ASP A 206 20.84 34.80 20.98
C ASP A 206 19.59 35.67 20.98
N MET A 207 18.59 35.32 20.21
CA MET A 207 17.29 36.03 20.20
C MET A 207 16.49 35.74 21.49
N MET A 208 16.88 34.72 22.27
CA MET A 208 16.16 34.24 23.44
C MET A 208 16.89 34.51 24.76
N LYS A 209 18.22 34.58 24.79
CA LYS A 209 19.07 34.69 25.99
C LYS A 209 18.60 35.77 27.00
N ASN A 210 18.15 36.93 26.51
CA ASN A 210 17.76 38.05 27.37
C ASN A 210 16.23 38.22 27.51
N LYS A 211 15.44 37.22 27.17
CA LYS A 211 13.97 37.30 27.24
C LYS A 211 13.47 36.87 28.61
N LYS A 212 12.45 37.58 29.11
CA LYS A 212 11.75 37.18 30.33
C LYS A 212 10.88 35.95 30.05
N PRO A 213 10.89 34.91 30.90
CA PRO A 213 10.07 33.71 30.70
C PRO A 213 8.58 34.02 30.50
N GLU A 214 8.06 35.06 31.19
CA GLU A 214 6.65 35.45 31.07
C GLU A 214 6.31 35.97 29.67
N THR A 215 7.23 36.64 29.00
CA THR A 215 7.05 37.16 27.62
C THR A 215 6.97 36.02 26.64
N VAL A 216 7.84 35.01 26.78
CA VAL A 216 7.85 33.83 25.94
C VAL A 216 6.62 32.98 26.20
N ALA A 217 6.22 32.79 27.46
CA ALA A 217 5.03 32.05 27.84
C ALA A 217 3.74 32.65 27.24
N LYS A 218 3.55 33.99 27.38
CA LYS A 218 2.40 34.69 26.76
C LYS A 218 2.33 34.51 25.23
N TYR A 219 3.48 34.51 24.57
CA TYR A 219 3.52 34.23 23.13
C TYR A 219 3.06 32.83 22.84
N LEU A 220 3.53 31.82 23.61
CA LEU A 220 3.16 30.41 23.42
C LEU A 220 1.68 30.17 23.71
N GLU A 221 1.09 30.78 24.71
CA GLU A 221 -0.34 30.70 25.02
C GLU A 221 -1.21 31.14 23.82
N LYS A 222 -0.72 32.13 23.08
CA LYS A 222 -1.44 32.64 21.90
C LYS A 222 -1.23 31.79 20.63
N HIS A 223 -0.10 31.08 20.52
CA HIS A 223 0.33 30.42 19.27
C HIS A 223 0.50 28.90 19.39
N SER A 224 0.08 28.32 20.51
CA SER A 224 0.06 26.87 20.69
C SER A 224 -1.19 26.44 21.49
N ASN A 225 -1.64 25.21 21.30
CA ASN A 225 -2.82 24.67 21.99
C ASN A 225 -2.48 24.11 23.38
N HIS A 226 -1.65 24.82 24.15
CA HIS A 226 -1.19 24.34 25.46
C HIS A 226 -1.64 25.28 26.60
N HIS A 227 -1.89 24.69 27.80
CA HIS A 227 -2.23 25.45 28.99
C HIS A 227 -1.07 26.35 29.44
N SER A 228 -1.38 27.47 30.10
CA SER A 228 -0.43 28.48 30.59
C SER A 228 0.72 27.88 31.43
N SER A 229 0.42 26.90 32.30
CA SER A 229 1.44 26.21 33.07
C SER A 229 2.47 25.45 32.22
N ALA A 230 2.04 24.82 31.15
CA ALA A 230 2.92 24.14 30.20
C ALA A 230 3.76 25.16 29.41
N CYS A 231 3.13 26.24 28.92
CA CYS A 231 3.82 27.33 28.24
C CYS A 231 4.92 27.99 29.11
N SER A 232 4.63 28.25 30.39
CA SER A 232 5.59 28.79 31.36
C SER A 232 6.76 27.84 31.60
N LYS A 233 6.48 26.53 31.73
CA LYS A 233 7.50 25.50 31.88
C LYS A 233 8.44 25.44 30.67
N TRP A 234 7.89 25.44 29.49
CA TRP A 234 8.67 25.37 28.24
C TRP A 234 9.46 26.63 27.98
N ALA A 235 8.89 27.82 28.27
CA ALA A 235 9.59 29.09 28.17
C ALA A 235 10.87 29.11 29.01
N ARG A 236 10.81 28.70 30.29
CA ARG A 236 11.99 28.62 31.14
C ARG A 236 13.02 27.63 30.62
N LYS A 237 12.57 26.42 30.23
CA LYS A 237 13.46 25.36 29.76
C LYS A 237 14.24 25.75 28.51
N VAL A 238 13.57 26.43 27.56
CA VAL A 238 14.21 26.84 26.31
C VAL A 238 15.15 28.02 26.51
N ILE A 239 14.80 29.00 27.37
CA ILE A 239 15.70 30.10 27.72
C ILE A 239 16.96 29.57 28.43
N GLU A 240 16.81 28.63 29.34
CA GLU A 240 17.94 27.97 30.01
C GLU A 240 18.85 27.27 29.01
N SER A 241 18.26 26.53 28.05
CA SER A 241 19.02 25.91 26.98
C SER A 241 19.73 26.92 26.10
N ALA A 242 19.06 28.01 25.70
CA ALA A 242 19.65 29.08 24.89
C ALA A 242 20.88 29.72 25.56
N ASN A 243 20.84 29.89 26.89
CA ASN A 243 21.98 30.44 27.63
C ASN A 243 23.19 29.51 27.71
N LYS A 244 22.99 28.21 27.50
CA LYS A 244 24.04 27.19 27.53
C LYS A 244 24.54 26.81 26.13
N THR A 245 23.79 27.19 25.09
CA THR A 245 24.08 26.79 23.71
C THR A 245 25.09 27.73 23.07
N TYR A 246 26.04 27.13 22.32
CA TYR A 246 26.89 27.83 21.37
C TYR A 246 26.46 27.45 19.92
N PRO A 247 25.85 28.39 19.16
CA PRO A 247 25.37 28.12 17.80
C PRO A 247 26.52 27.99 16.83
N GLY A 248 26.26 27.30 15.70
CA GLY A 248 27.20 27.13 14.62
C GLY A 248 27.15 28.20 13.53
N CYS A 249 26.31 29.24 13.73
CA CYS A 249 26.15 30.40 12.83
C CYS A 249 25.75 31.63 13.64
N ASP A 250 25.80 32.80 13.05
CA ASP A 250 25.27 34.04 13.65
C ASP A 250 23.75 34.16 13.33
N LYS A 251 23.06 35.00 14.14
CA LYS A 251 21.60 35.14 14.03
C LYS A 251 21.14 35.79 12.71
N GLU A 252 22.03 36.46 11.98
CA GLU A 252 21.83 37.10 10.69
C GLU A 252 22.21 36.18 9.51
N ASP A 253 22.81 34.99 9.76
CA ASP A 253 23.28 34.10 8.71
C ASP A 253 22.11 33.41 7.98
N ILE A 254 22.42 32.94 6.78
CA ILE A 254 21.43 32.32 5.87
C ILE A 254 20.79 31.08 6.47
N GLU A 255 21.50 30.36 7.33
CA GLU A 255 21.04 29.16 8.00
C GLU A 255 19.78 29.42 8.83
N VAL A 256 19.66 30.60 9.44
CA VAL A 256 18.46 30.98 10.21
C VAL A 256 17.26 31.19 9.27
N ALA A 257 17.46 31.83 8.15
CA ALA A 257 16.41 32.00 7.14
C ALA A 257 15.97 30.66 6.54
N GLU A 258 16.93 29.76 6.26
CA GLU A 258 16.66 28.40 5.78
C GLU A 258 15.90 27.56 6.81
N LEU A 259 16.25 27.66 8.11
CA LEU A 259 15.49 26.99 9.17
C LEU A 259 14.02 27.43 9.14
N LEU A 260 13.75 28.72 9.05
CA LEU A 260 12.37 29.23 8.98
C LEU A 260 11.63 28.79 7.74
N ARG A 261 12.31 28.73 6.59
CA ARG A 261 11.74 28.21 5.34
C ARG A 261 11.36 26.73 5.47
N ILE A 262 12.26 25.91 6.03
CA ILE A 262 12.02 24.49 6.23
C ILE A 262 10.88 24.24 7.24
N ILE A 263 10.77 25.05 8.30
CA ILE A 263 9.65 24.97 9.25
C ILE A 263 8.31 25.18 8.52
N LYS A 264 8.23 26.18 7.65
CA LYS A 264 7.01 26.46 6.88
C LYS A 264 6.63 25.30 5.95
N GLU A 265 7.61 24.74 5.23
CA GLU A 265 7.39 23.57 4.37
C GLU A 265 6.97 22.33 5.16
N LEU A 266 7.58 22.11 6.32
CA LEU A 266 7.25 21.03 7.24
C LEU A 266 5.80 21.14 7.73
N GLU A 267 5.38 22.31 8.19
CA GLU A 267 4.00 22.57 8.63
C GLU A 267 3.00 22.31 7.49
N THR A 268 3.26 22.84 6.29
CA THR A 268 2.41 22.62 5.11
C THR A 268 2.29 21.13 4.77
N CYS A 269 3.41 20.40 4.82
CA CYS A 269 3.42 18.97 4.56
C CYS A 269 2.65 18.18 5.64
N MET A 270 2.79 18.53 6.91
CA MET A 270 2.05 17.92 8.02
C MET A 270 0.55 18.15 7.89
N GLU A 271 0.13 19.37 7.57
CA GLU A 271 -1.27 19.73 7.34
C GLU A 271 -1.86 18.94 6.15
N SER A 272 -1.14 18.90 5.03
CA SER A 272 -1.54 18.11 3.86
C SER A 272 -1.73 16.63 4.19
N CYS A 273 -0.81 16.02 4.94
CA CYS A 273 -0.93 14.64 5.41
C CYS A 273 -2.18 14.44 6.28
N ASN A 274 -2.45 15.35 7.22
CA ASN A 274 -3.60 15.26 8.11
C ASN A 274 -4.92 15.40 7.32
N ASN A 275 -5.01 16.35 6.39
CA ASN A 275 -6.19 16.57 5.57
C ASN A 275 -6.48 15.34 4.71
N GLN A 276 -5.47 14.77 4.06
CA GLN A 276 -5.63 13.56 3.25
C GLN A 276 -6.06 12.35 4.11
N LEU A 277 -5.49 12.18 5.29
CA LEU A 277 -5.89 11.12 6.21
C LEU A 277 -7.36 11.25 6.64
N ASN A 278 -7.80 12.46 6.98
CA ASN A 278 -9.18 12.73 7.38
C ASN A 278 -10.17 12.43 6.24
N GLU A 279 -9.81 12.77 5.02
CA GLU A 279 -10.62 12.46 3.83
C GLU A 279 -10.69 10.95 3.59
N MET A 280 -9.58 10.23 3.73
CA MET A 280 -9.55 8.77 3.65
C MET A 280 -10.43 8.12 4.73
N ILE A 281 -10.41 8.62 5.95
CA ILE A 281 -11.26 8.10 7.04
C ILE A 281 -12.73 8.31 6.72
N ARG A 282 -13.14 9.51 6.27
CA ARG A 282 -14.52 9.78 5.85
C ARG A 282 -15.01 8.82 4.78
N LEU A 283 -14.17 8.58 3.76
CA LEU A 283 -14.50 7.63 2.71
C LEU A 283 -14.58 6.19 3.22
N ALA A 284 -13.71 5.82 4.16
CA ALA A 284 -13.72 4.49 4.76
C ALA A 284 -14.95 4.24 5.64
N GLU A 285 -15.47 5.29 6.30
CA GLU A 285 -16.70 5.22 7.15
C GLU A 285 -17.97 4.86 6.36
N GLU A 286 -17.97 5.03 5.04
CA GLU A 286 -19.05 4.54 4.16
C GLU A 286 -19.06 3.00 4.03
N LEU A 287 -18.00 2.32 4.47
CA LEU A 287 -17.82 0.88 4.32
C LEU A 287 -18.00 0.14 5.65
N PRO A 288 -18.93 -0.81 5.76
CA PRO A 288 -19.17 -1.55 7.01
C PRO A 288 -17.91 -2.22 7.57
N ASN A 289 -17.05 -2.76 6.69
CA ASN A 289 -15.83 -3.44 7.07
C ASN A 289 -14.81 -2.53 7.80
N TYR A 290 -14.91 -1.20 7.64
CA TYR A 290 -14.09 -0.24 8.37
C TYR A 290 -14.31 -0.35 9.87
N PHE A 291 -15.57 -0.33 10.32
CA PHE A 291 -15.92 -0.41 11.73
C PHE A 291 -15.56 -1.76 12.35
N LEU A 292 -15.65 -2.84 11.57
CA LEU A 292 -15.21 -4.16 12.00
C LEU A 292 -13.70 -4.17 12.27
N ILE A 293 -12.89 -3.64 11.34
CA ILE A 293 -11.43 -3.56 11.53
C ILE A 293 -11.07 -2.62 12.67
N LEU A 294 -11.78 -1.49 12.79
CA LEU A 294 -11.57 -0.49 13.87
C LEU A 294 -11.85 -1.08 15.26
N SER A 295 -12.75 -2.06 15.38
CA SER A 295 -13.07 -2.71 16.66
C SER A 295 -11.93 -3.56 17.23
N ILE A 296 -10.90 -3.85 16.43
CA ILE A 296 -9.76 -4.66 16.88
C ILE A 296 -8.86 -3.84 17.81
N ASP A 297 -8.59 -4.36 19.00
CA ASP A 297 -7.73 -3.72 19.99
C ASP A 297 -6.35 -3.31 19.40
N GLY A 298 -5.99 -2.03 19.55
CA GLY A 298 -4.74 -1.45 19.04
C GLY A 298 -4.81 -0.98 17.59
N ILE A 299 -5.96 -1.09 16.93
CA ILE A 299 -6.20 -0.52 15.61
C ILE A 299 -7.04 0.75 15.75
N GLY A 300 -6.43 1.91 15.54
CA GLY A 300 -7.13 3.19 15.47
C GLY A 300 -7.57 3.56 14.04
N PRO A 301 -8.30 4.69 13.87
CA PRO A 301 -8.87 5.12 12.60
C PRO A 301 -7.88 5.13 11.42
N ASN A 302 -6.66 5.64 11.64
CA ASN A 302 -5.58 5.67 10.65
C ASN A 302 -5.22 4.26 10.16
N LEU A 303 -5.01 3.31 11.08
CA LEU A 303 -4.65 1.94 10.68
C LEU A 303 -5.83 1.22 10.04
N ALA A 304 -7.04 1.40 10.54
CA ALA A 304 -8.25 0.75 10.03
C ALA A 304 -8.50 1.13 8.57
N CYS A 305 -8.53 2.43 8.25
CA CYS A 305 -8.78 2.88 6.88
C CYS A 305 -7.69 2.44 5.91
N ARG A 306 -6.42 2.44 6.34
CA ARG A 306 -5.28 2.03 5.50
C ARG A 306 -5.22 0.51 5.27
N ILE A 307 -5.54 -0.28 6.29
CA ILE A 307 -5.66 -1.74 6.16
C ILE A 307 -6.79 -2.07 5.19
N LEU A 308 -7.96 -1.42 5.36
CA LEU A 308 -9.10 -1.59 4.47
C LEU A 308 -8.75 -1.19 3.02
N ALA A 309 -8.08 -0.06 2.81
CA ALA A 309 -7.62 0.40 1.51
C ALA A 309 -6.72 -0.62 0.78
N GLU A 310 -5.82 -1.28 1.50
CA GLU A 310 -4.91 -2.26 0.91
C GLU A 310 -5.55 -3.65 0.74
N ILE A 311 -6.49 -4.05 1.58
CA ILE A 311 -7.26 -5.28 1.41
C ILE A 311 -8.27 -5.12 0.27
N GLY A 312 -8.97 -3.98 0.18
CA GLY A 312 -10.09 -3.77 -0.71
C GLY A 312 -11.32 -4.57 -0.29
N ASP A 313 -12.18 -4.95 -1.25
CA ASP A 313 -13.31 -5.82 -0.94
C ASP A 313 -12.83 -7.19 -0.48
N ILE A 314 -13.24 -7.58 0.74
CA ILE A 314 -12.90 -8.87 1.34
C ILE A 314 -13.59 -10.04 0.61
N HIS A 315 -14.72 -9.77 -0.05
CA HIS A 315 -15.51 -10.79 -0.73
C HIS A 315 -14.83 -11.33 -1.99
N ARG A 316 -13.85 -10.61 -2.54
CA ARG A 316 -12.99 -11.09 -3.64
C ARG A 316 -12.09 -12.29 -3.27
N PHE A 317 -11.96 -12.58 -1.98
CA PHE A 317 -11.21 -13.73 -1.50
C PHE A 317 -12.17 -14.84 -1.05
N ASP A 318 -12.22 -15.96 -1.79
CA ASP A 318 -13.06 -17.10 -1.43
C ASP A 318 -12.56 -17.81 -0.18
N LYS A 319 -11.23 -17.84 0.00
CA LYS A 319 -10.56 -18.52 1.13
C LYS A 319 -9.55 -17.60 1.79
N VAL A 320 -9.45 -17.70 3.11
CA VAL A 320 -8.47 -16.93 3.90
C VAL A 320 -7.02 -17.12 3.43
N LYS A 321 -6.70 -18.28 2.85
CA LYS A 321 -5.35 -18.57 2.29
C LYS A 321 -5.00 -17.62 1.15
N GLN A 322 -5.97 -17.19 0.33
CA GLN A 322 -5.76 -16.22 -0.76
C GLN A 322 -5.39 -14.84 -0.20
N LEU A 323 -6.06 -14.37 0.86
CA LEU A 323 -5.73 -13.12 1.55
C LEU A 323 -4.34 -13.17 2.19
N ILE A 324 -3.97 -14.30 2.82
CA ILE A 324 -2.65 -14.51 3.43
C ILE A 324 -1.55 -14.44 2.36
N SER A 325 -1.76 -15.11 1.21
CA SER A 325 -0.85 -15.08 0.07
C SER A 325 -0.80 -13.68 -0.57
N TYR A 326 -1.93 -12.99 -0.68
CA TYR A 326 -2.01 -11.60 -1.15
C TYR A 326 -1.16 -10.67 -0.28
N ALA A 327 -1.18 -10.83 1.03
CA ALA A 327 -0.31 -10.09 1.94
C ALA A 327 1.15 -10.58 1.91
N GLY A 328 1.42 -11.80 1.41
CA GLY A 328 2.73 -12.44 1.36
C GLY A 328 3.29 -12.75 2.75
N VAL A 329 2.42 -13.14 3.70
CA VAL A 329 2.77 -13.58 5.06
C VAL A 329 2.65 -15.09 5.23
N ASP A 330 2.46 -15.82 4.14
CA ASP A 330 2.53 -17.27 4.06
C ASP A 330 3.98 -17.77 4.31
N PRO A 331 4.18 -18.90 4.98
CA PRO A 331 5.50 -19.49 5.13
C PRO A 331 6.09 -19.86 3.77
N TYR A 332 7.36 -19.56 3.57
CA TYR A 332 8.08 -20.01 2.38
C TYR A 332 8.55 -21.44 2.63
N ILE A 333 7.90 -22.42 2.00
CA ILE A 333 8.28 -23.84 2.09
C ILE A 333 9.37 -24.07 1.05
N ASN A 334 10.59 -24.34 1.51
CA ASN A 334 11.67 -24.83 0.68
C ASN A 334 11.77 -26.34 0.93
N GLN A 335 11.06 -27.14 0.16
CA GLN A 335 11.22 -28.60 0.14
C GLN A 335 12.29 -28.92 -0.91
N SER A 336 13.53 -28.96 -0.49
CA SER A 336 14.61 -29.58 -1.25
C SER A 336 15.34 -30.55 -0.32
N GLY A 337 15.05 -31.85 -0.47
CA GLY A 337 15.68 -32.92 0.29
C GLY A 337 15.22 -33.03 1.75
N ASP A 338 15.85 -33.90 2.52
CA ASP A 338 15.53 -34.29 3.91
C ASP A 338 15.72 -33.20 4.99
N VAL A 339 15.83 -31.93 4.64
CA VAL A 339 15.99 -30.85 5.60
C VAL A 339 14.64 -30.16 5.83
N ASP A 340 13.92 -30.58 6.84
CA ASP A 340 12.83 -29.82 7.46
C ASP A 340 13.41 -28.54 8.07
N GLY A 341 13.32 -27.44 7.32
CA GLY A 341 13.80 -26.14 7.76
C GLY A 341 13.00 -25.61 8.94
N LEU A 342 13.52 -25.74 10.15
CA LEU A 342 12.91 -25.29 11.43
C LEU A 342 12.61 -23.77 11.50
N HIS A 343 13.11 -22.96 10.55
CA HIS A 343 12.92 -21.51 10.52
C HIS A 343 12.54 -21.00 9.12
N LEU A 344 11.30 -21.23 8.71
CA LEU A 344 10.80 -20.75 7.43
C LEU A 344 10.59 -19.23 7.45
N SER A 345 11.19 -18.53 6.48
CA SER A 345 10.86 -17.12 6.22
C SER A 345 9.49 -17.03 5.56
N ILE A 346 8.87 -15.83 5.61
CA ILE A 346 7.64 -15.60 4.84
C ILE A 346 7.97 -15.37 3.35
N SER A 347 7.02 -15.66 2.46
CA SER A 347 7.19 -15.57 1.01
C SER A 347 7.58 -14.17 0.52
N LYS A 348 7.08 -13.13 1.18
CA LYS A 348 7.18 -11.70 0.79
C LYS A 348 6.66 -11.41 -0.62
N LYS A 349 6.08 -12.39 -1.30
CA LYS A 349 5.51 -12.29 -2.65
C LYS A 349 4.09 -11.78 -2.59
N GLY A 350 3.89 -10.50 -2.27
CA GLY A 350 2.55 -9.94 -2.12
C GLY A 350 2.59 -8.48 -1.70
N ASN A 351 1.48 -7.96 -1.20
CA ASN A 351 1.32 -6.56 -0.86
C ASN A 351 2.21 -6.15 0.33
N LYS A 352 3.33 -5.46 0.03
CA LYS A 352 4.30 -4.99 1.03
C LYS A 352 3.67 -3.98 1.99
N ARG A 353 2.79 -3.09 1.49
CA ARG A 353 2.15 -2.05 2.29
C ARG A 353 1.22 -2.68 3.34
N LEU A 354 0.37 -3.60 2.91
CA LEU A 354 -0.50 -4.36 3.83
C LEU A 354 0.32 -5.09 4.91
N ARG A 355 1.42 -5.74 4.55
CA ARG A 355 2.30 -6.39 5.54
C ARG A 355 2.83 -5.43 6.59
N CYS A 356 3.27 -4.24 6.18
CA CYS A 356 3.78 -3.22 7.10
C CYS A 356 2.69 -2.72 8.05
N LEU A 357 1.48 -2.46 7.54
CA LEU A 357 0.33 -2.02 8.33
C LEU A 357 -0.09 -3.09 9.35
N LEU A 358 -0.18 -4.34 8.94
CA LEU A 358 -0.50 -5.45 9.83
C LEU A 358 0.56 -5.66 10.92
N TYR A 359 1.84 -5.54 10.59
CA TYR A 359 2.92 -5.60 11.57
C TYR A 359 2.83 -4.45 12.58
N LEU A 360 2.48 -3.26 12.14
CA LEU A 360 2.24 -2.11 13.00
C LEU A 360 1.03 -2.35 13.90
N ALA A 361 -0.09 -2.83 13.34
CA ALA A 361 -1.30 -3.16 14.10
C ALA A 361 -1.02 -4.18 15.21
N VAL A 362 -0.33 -5.27 14.90
CA VAL A 362 0.13 -6.25 15.90
C VAL A 362 1.02 -5.61 16.95
N THR A 363 1.93 -4.72 16.56
CA THR A 363 2.82 -4.03 17.51
C THR A 363 2.05 -3.11 18.45
N CYS A 364 1.02 -2.40 17.94
CA CYS A 364 0.14 -1.57 18.76
C CYS A 364 -0.72 -2.42 19.70
N ASN A 365 -1.31 -3.52 19.22
CA ASN A 365 -2.07 -4.47 20.05
C ASN A 365 -1.23 -5.02 21.20
N LEU A 366 -0.01 -5.51 20.93
CA LEU A 366 0.86 -6.07 21.96
C LEU A 366 1.30 -5.06 23.03
N ARG A 367 1.27 -3.75 22.74
CA ARG A 367 1.56 -2.70 23.74
C ARG A 367 0.46 -2.53 24.78
N LEU A 368 -0.76 -2.93 24.48
CA LEU A 368 -1.90 -2.83 25.40
C LEU A 368 -1.81 -3.82 26.56
N LYS A 369 -0.99 -4.88 26.45
CA LYS A 369 -0.78 -5.92 27.48
C LYS A 369 -2.09 -6.55 27.98
N LYS A 370 -3.07 -6.76 27.10
CA LYS A 370 -4.37 -7.32 27.44
C LYS A 370 -4.34 -8.86 27.28
N GLU A 371 -4.15 -9.58 28.38
CA GLU A 371 -3.95 -11.03 28.38
C GLU A 371 -5.12 -11.84 27.77
N SER A 372 -6.34 -11.30 27.82
CA SER A 372 -7.51 -11.91 27.19
C SER A 372 -7.46 -11.94 25.67
N ASP A 373 -6.72 -11.00 25.07
CA ASP A 373 -6.67 -10.78 23.61
C ASP A 373 -6.10 -12.00 22.85
N PRO A 374 -6.79 -12.50 21.80
CA PRO A 374 -6.37 -13.67 21.03
C PRO A 374 -5.01 -13.52 20.33
N ILE A 375 -4.61 -12.28 19.97
CA ILE A 375 -3.31 -12.01 19.31
C ILE A 375 -2.21 -12.09 20.36
N GLN A 376 -2.44 -11.54 21.56
CA GLN A 376 -1.48 -11.60 22.67
C GLN A 376 -1.28 -13.03 23.15
N LYS A 377 -2.37 -13.80 23.35
CA LYS A 377 -2.29 -15.24 23.67
C LYS A 377 -1.46 -16.00 22.62
N PHE A 378 -1.70 -15.73 21.35
CA PHE A 378 -0.97 -16.38 20.27
C PHE A 378 0.51 -15.98 20.25
N TYR A 379 0.83 -14.70 20.53
CA TYR A 379 2.20 -14.23 20.66
C TYR A 379 2.94 -14.96 21.79
N GLN A 380 2.34 -15.04 22.99
CA GLN A 380 2.92 -15.75 24.13
C GLN A 380 3.12 -17.24 23.80
N LYS A 381 2.13 -17.90 23.22
CA LYS A 381 2.26 -19.31 22.77
C LYS A 381 3.48 -19.48 21.86
N LYS A 382 3.75 -18.54 20.91
CA LYS A 382 4.90 -18.61 20.01
C LYS A 382 6.23 -18.32 20.71
N LYS A 383 6.21 -17.61 21.82
CA LYS A 383 7.40 -17.34 22.66
C LYS A 383 7.73 -18.45 23.64
N GLN A 384 6.73 -19.26 24.01
CA GLN A 384 6.83 -20.32 25.03
C GLN A 384 6.89 -21.72 24.44
N GLN A 385 6.82 -21.91 23.12
CA GLN A 385 6.93 -23.24 22.48
C GLN A 385 8.34 -23.81 22.66
N SER A 386 8.50 -25.14 22.44
CA SER A 386 9.77 -25.86 22.62
C SER A 386 10.97 -25.23 21.91
N VAL A 387 10.74 -24.62 20.70
CA VAL A 387 11.70 -23.80 19.99
C VAL A 387 11.12 -22.38 19.89
N PRO A 388 11.44 -21.46 20.83
CA PRO A 388 10.84 -20.14 20.88
C PRO A 388 11.15 -19.28 19.65
N LEU A 389 10.16 -18.63 19.07
CA LEU A 389 10.39 -17.68 17.99
C LEU A 389 11.05 -16.40 18.51
N LYS A 390 11.99 -15.88 17.72
CA LYS A 390 12.52 -14.52 17.95
C LYS A 390 11.39 -13.49 17.93
N PRO A 391 11.45 -12.38 18.69
CA PRO A 391 10.35 -11.41 18.82
C PRO A 391 9.78 -10.92 17.49
N LYS A 392 10.64 -10.64 16.50
CA LYS A 392 10.22 -10.22 15.16
C LYS A 392 9.44 -11.33 14.43
N ALA A 393 9.91 -12.57 14.48
CA ALA A 393 9.25 -13.72 13.86
C ALA A 393 7.90 -14.01 14.52
N ALA A 394 7.82 -13.94 15.85
CA ALA A 394 6.57 -14.11 16.58
C ALA A 394 5.52 -13.03 16.19
N ARG A 395 5.92 -11.76 16.05
CA ARG A 395 5.03 -10.70 15.56
C ARG A 395 4.56 -10.97 14.12
N ILE A 396 5.43 -11.46 13.24
CA ILE A 396 5.06 -11.83 11.87
C ILE A 396 4.05 -13.00 11.88
N ALA A 397 4.22 -13.99 12.74
CA ALA A 397 3.23 -15.05 12.91
C ALA A 397 1.87 -14.48 13.39
N CYS A 398 1.90 -13.47 14.27
CA CYS A 398 0.69 -12.76 14.69
C CYS A 398 0.02 -11.98 13.55
N THR A 399 0.76 -11.48 12.53
CA THR A 399 0.13 -10.83 11.37
C THR A 399 -0.73 -11.81 10.56
N ASN A 400 -0.31 -13.07 10.45
CA ASN A 400 -1.11 -14.13 9.84
C ASN A 400 -2.38 -14.42 10.67
N LYS A 401 -2.25 -14.48 12.01
CA LYS A 401 -3.40 -14.65 12.91
C LYS A 401 -4.38 -13.46 12.78
N LEU A 402 -3.87 -12.22 12.77
CA LEU A 402 -4.67 -11.00 12.59
C LEU A 402 -5.44 -11.02 11.25
N LEU A 403 -4.82 -11.41 10.14
CA LEU A 403 -5.50 -11.54 8.85
C LEU A 403 -6.65 -12.56 8.88
N ARG A 404 -6.47 -13.69 9.58
CA ARG A 404 -7.54 -14.68 9.76
C ARG A 404 -8.72 -14.10 10.56
N ILE A 405 -8.42 -13.31 11.58
CA ILE A 405 -9.42 -12.61 12.38
C ILE A 405 -10.17 -11.60 11.50
N ILE A 406 -9.46 -10.71 10.81
CA ILE A 406 -10.08 -9.72 9.90
C ILE A 406 -10.95 -10.41 8.85
N TYR A 407 -10.45 -11.48 8.22
CA TYR A 407 -11.21 -12.23 7.23
C TYR A 407 -12.52 -12.79 7.81
N GLY A 408 -12.44 -13.46 8.97
CA GLY A 408 -13.63 -14.02 9.63
C GLY A 408 -14.64 -12.97 10.04
N MET A 409 -14.17 -11.87 10.64
CA MET A 409 -15.02 -10.75 11.05
C MET A 409 -15.76 -10.12 9.85
N CYS A 410 -15.02 -9.78 8.78
CA CYS A 410 -15.59 -9.13 7.62
C CYS A 410 -16.52 -10.06 6.80
N LYS A 411 -16.24 -11.37 6.74
CA LYS A 411 -17.13 -12.33 6.07
C LYS A 411 -18.42 -12.58 6.83
N ASN A 412 -18.39 -12.53 8.16
CA ASN A 412 -19.53 -12.84 9.02
C ASN A 412 -20.23 -11.58 9.58
N GLY A 413 -19.71 -10.39 9.31
CA GLY A 413 -20.27 -9.14 9.80
C GLY A 413 -20.21 -8.99 11.33
N CYS A 414 -19.22 -9.59 12.01
CA CYS A 414 -19.14 -9.57 13.48
C CYS A 414 -17.98 -8.69 13.99
N LEU A 415 -18.21 -8.01 15.11
CA LEU A 415 -17.20 -7.22 15.81
C LEU A 415 -16.15 -8.11 16.48
N TYR A 416 -15.00 -7.50 16.77
CA TYR A 416 -13.94 -8.15 17.54
C TYR A 416 -14.41 -8.34 19.00
N LEU A 417 -14.69 -9.57 19.36
CA LEU A 417 -15.04 -9.94 20.74
C LEU A 417 -13.77 -10.45 21.47
N ASN A 418 -13.51 -9.86 22.65
CA ASN A 418 -12.41 -10.23 23.56
C ASN A 418 -12.91 -11.06 24.71
#